data_882dadb8c2e8f7753c0995879dfcd233
#
_entry.id   882dadb8c2e8f7753c0995879dfcd233
#
_cell.length_a   1.000
_cell.length_b   1.000
_cell.length_c   1.000
_cell.angle_alpha   90.00
_cell.angle_beta   90.00
_cell.angle_gamma   90.00
#
_symmetry.space_group_name_H-M   'P 1'
#
loop_
_entity.id
_entity.type
_entity.pdbx_description
1 polymer ?
#
loop_
_entity_poly.entity_id
_entity_poly.type
_entity_poly.pdbx_seq_one_letter_code
_entity_poly.pdbx_strand_id
1 'polypeptide(L)'
;MSFFDCRNMTMRAVEECPYCHSHNIKKNGKEHNHQRWYCKDCHKSFSSRTGTILNSSKLRPMQIRRMVSLLSDGVLFHQVAHQIGVSVQTVCLWKRKLQALVKSQKNSVLSGKVYVDHTYISVPAKERSKEKKRGLSDNLRQVAVAIDNSGKILAVLGGKGNASGGDSEVAFASHVSPNSIVTHDEGHFGRAFSDSTEMVVNSKGKDSHAMLNPVDRVCNLVQRLFKVHLRIHPENIQKYLDELVYKAEIYDDKAYSDYLRHIDISIFSSGISFRRRDIHGMQQH
;
A
#
# COMPACT_ATOMS: atom_id res chain seq x y z
N MET A 1 16.67 -23.47 0.27
CA MET A 1 15.32 -23.81 0.80
C MET A 1 15.41 -23.79 2.32
N SER A 2 15.16 -22.67 2.98
CA SER A 2 15.08 -22.65 4.45
C SER A 2 13.60 -22.66 4.81
N PHE A 3 13.14 -23.78 5.34
CA PHE A 3 11.84 -23.91 5.96
C PHE A 3 11.78 -22.92 7.14
N PHE A 4 10.95 -21.88 7.02
CA PHE A 4 10.62 -21.02 8.15
C PHE A 4 10.01 -21.89 9.25
N ASP A 5 10.67 -21.95 10.40
CA ASP A 5 10.16 -22.66 11.56
C ASP A 5 8.95 -21.90 12.13
N CYS A 6 7.75 -22.37 11.75
CA CYS A 6 6.47 -21.81 12.17
C CYS A 6 6.23 -21.92 13.69
N ARG A 7 7.13 -22.58 14.43
CA ARG A 7 6.99 -22.82 15.87
C ARG A 7 7.38 -21.61 16.73
N ASN A 8 8.12 -20.65 16.16
CA ASN A 8 8.56 -19.43 16.86
C ASN A 8 7.80 -18.17 16.44
N MET A 9 6.49 -18.25 16.27
CA MET A 9 5.66 -17.06 16.38
C MET A 9 5.64 -16.64 17.86
N THR A 10 6.71 -16.04 18.34
CA THR A 10 6.76 -15.44 19.66
C THR A 10 5.71 -14.35 19.72
N MET A 11 4.58 -14.66 20.37
CA MET A 11 3.61 -13.63 20.73
C MET A 11 4.38 -12.58 21.54
N ARG A 12 4.17 -11.31 21.24
CA ARG A 12 4.72 -10.19 22.00
C ARG A 12 4.53 -10.46 23.49
N ALA A 13 5.60 -10.37 24.25
CA ALA A 13 5.49 -10.39 25.71
C ALA A 13 4.54 -9.26 26.11
N VAL A 14 3.57 -9.57 26.95
CA VAL A 14 2.61 -8.57 27.43
C VAL A 14 3.21 -7.93 28.66
N GLU A 15 3.72 -6.74 28.51
CA GLU A 15 4.40 -5.97 29.57
C GLU A 15 3.52 -4.83 30.09
N GLU A 16 2.60 -4.32 29.28
CA GLU A 16 1.73 -3.21 29.60
C GLU A 16 0.30 -3.39 29.08
N CYS A 17 -0.61 -2.63 29.62
CA CYS A 17 -2.01 -2.55 29.19
C CYS A 17 -2.12 -1.77 27.86
N PRO A 18 -2.72 -2.30 26.78
CA PRO A 18 -2.87 -1.58 25.51
C PRO A 18 -3.89 -0.45 25.54
N TYR A 19 -4.57 -0.21 26.66
CA TYR A 19 -5.59 0.82 26.79
C TYR A 19 -5.12 2.05 27.60
N CYS A 20 -4.30 1.84 28.65
CA CYS A 20 -3.85 2.91 29.53
C CYS A 20 -2.34 2.87 29.80
N HIS A 21 -1.60 1.98 29.14
CA HIS A 21 -0.15 1.80 29.25
C HIS A 21 0.37 1.47 30.67
N SER A 22 -0.52 1.07 31.58
CA SER A 22 -0.15 0.64 32.91
C SER A 22 0.54 -0.73 32.89
N HIS A 23 1.57 -0.90 33.71
CA HIS A 23 2.23 -2.18 33.97
C HIS A 23 1.55 -3.01 35.08
N ASN A 24 0.52 -2.44 35.76
CA ASN A 24 -0.22 -3.13 36.82
C ASN A 24 -1.24 -4.12 36.26
N ILE A 25 -0.72 -5.20 35.65
CA ILE A 25 -1.48 -6.22 34.97
C ILE A 25 -1.38 -7.58 35.67
N LYS A 26 -2.44 -8.39 35.60
CA LYS A 26 -2.43 -9.76 36.08
C LYS A 26 -2.99 -10.73 35.04
N LYS A 27 -2.57 -11.99 35.10
CA LYS A 27 -3.16 -13.08 34.30
C LYS A 27 -4.64 -13.23 34.66
N ASN A 28 -5.50 -13.37 33.65
CA ASN A 28 -6.96 -13.49 33.81
C ASN A 28 -7.50 -14.68 32.99
N GLY A 29 -7.02 -15.86 33.32
CA GLY A 29 -7.42 -17.09 32.65
C GLY A 29 -6.97 -17.20 31.19
N LYS A 30 -7.55 -18.20 30.51
CA LYS A 30 -7.30 -18.44 29.06
C LYS A 30 -8.64 -18.44 28.32
N GLU A 31 -8.63 -17.94 27.08
CA GLU A 31 -9.74 -18.01 26.16
C GLU A 31 -9.24 -18.60 24.82
N HIS A 32 -9.88 -19.66 24.34
CA HIS A 32 -9.45 -20.38 23.13
C HIS A 32 -7.94 -20.69 23.12
N ASN A 33 -7.43 -21.15 24.24
CA ASN A 33 -6.00 -21.46 24.46
C ASN A 33 -5.04 -20.25 24.45
N HIS A 34 -5.56 -19.01 24.44
CA HIS A 34 -4.77 -17.78 24.53
C HIS A 34 -4.85 -17.20 25.94
N GLN A 35 -3.69 -16.82 26.50
CA GLN A 35 -3.64 -16.14 27.79
C GLN A 35 -4.35 -14.80 27.71
N ARG A 36 -5.28 -14.54 28.65
CA ARG A 36 -5.87 -13.22 28.89
C ARG A 36 -5.19 -12.54 30.06
N TRP A 37 -5.25 -11.24 30.01
CA TRP A 37 -4.70 -10.34 31.01
C TRP A 37 -5.77 -9.36 31.47
N TYR A 38 -5.65 -8.87 32.70
CA TYR A 38 -6.53 -7.86 33.29
C TYR A 38 -5.69 -6.73 33.83
N CYS A 39 -6.00 -5.50 33.44
CA CYS A 39 -5.39 -4.30 34.01
C CYS A 39 -6.12 -3.91 35.29
N LYS A 40 -5.38 -3.73 36.38
CA LYS A 40 -5.95 -3.32 37.65
C LYS A 40 -6.31 -1.83 37.71
N ASP A 41 -5.71 -1.00 36.84
CA ASP A 41 -5.91 0.46 36.83
C ASP A 41 -7.11 0.87 35.97
N CYS A 42 -7.21 0.37 34.74
CA CYS A 42 -8.35 0.69 33.87
C CYS A 42 -9.44 -0.37 33.83
N HIS A 43 -9.29 -1.45 34.59
CA HIS A 43 -10.26 -2.55 34.74
C HIS A 43 -10.66 -3.27 33.44
N LYS A 44 -9.82 -3.19 32.39
CA LYS A 44 -10.07 -3.86 31.10
C LYS A 44 -9.31 -5.16 30.98
N SER A 45 -9.96 -6.16 30.37
CA SER A 45 -9.32 -7.43 29.99
C SER A 45 -8.83 -7.36 28.55
N PHE A 46 -7.68 -7.98 28.28
CA PHE A 46 -7.05 -7.98 26.97
C PHE A 46 -6.20 -9.24 26.77
N SER A 47 -5.69 -9.44 25.56
CA SER A 47 -4.78 -10.51 25.19
C SER A 47 -3.58 -9.95 24.41
N SER A 48 -2.59 -10.78 24.13
CA SER A 48 -1.46 -10.39 23.24
C SER A 48 -1.89 -9.99 21.83
N ARG A 49 -3.10 -10.30 21.41
CA ARG A 49 -3.69 -9.92 20.12
C ARG A 49 -4.43 -8.58 20.16
N THR A 50 -4.75 -8.09 21.36
CA THR A 50 -5.48 -6.82 21.52
C THR A 50 -4.63 -5.67 20.98
N GLY A 51 -5.22 -4.81 20.16
CA GLY A 51 -4.50 -3.72 19.49
C GLY A 51 -3.73 -4.13 18.24
N THR A 52 -3.81 -5.38 17.80
CA THR A 52 -3.19 -5.86 16.57
C THR A 52 -4.22 -6.22 15.51
N ILE A 53 -3.80 -6.40 14.26
CA ILE A 53 -4.69 -6.86 13.18
C ILE A 53 -5.23 -8.28 13.42
N LEU A 54 -4.61 -9.04 14.33
CA LEU A 54 -5.04 -10.38 14.73
C LEU A 54 -6.21 -10.35 15.71
N ASN A 55 -6.52 -9.18 16.27
CA ASN A 55 -7.63 -9.04 17.21
C ASN A 55 -8.94 -9.56 16.60
N SER A 56 -9.66 -10.37 17.36
CA SER A 56 -10.92 -11.02 16.93
C SER A 56 -10.81 -11.93 15.70
N SER A 57 -9.60 -12.30 15.27
CA SER A 57 -9.43 -13.26 14.17
C SER A 57 -9.65 -14.69 14.64
N LYS A 58 -10.50 -15.42 13.91
CA LYS A 58 -10.69 -16.86 14.07
C LYS A 58 -9.73 -17.70 13.22
N LEU A 59 -8.95 -17.07 12.35
CA LEU A 59 -8.01 -17.76 11.49
C LEU A 59 -6.79 -18.24 12.28
N ARG A 60 -6.32 -19.43 11.92
CA ARG A 60 -5.07 -19.98 12.46
C ARG A 60 -3.87 -19.19 11.89
N PRO A 61 -2.77 -19.06 12.62
CA PRO A 61 -1.56 -18.36 12.14
C PRO A 61 -1.08 -18.84 10.76
N MET A 62 -1.10 -20.15 10.50
CA MET A 62 -0.73 -20.72 9.21
C MET A 62 -1.63 -20.28 8.06
N GLN A 63 -2.96 -20.19 8.30
CA GLN A 63 -3.91 -19.68 7.30
C GLN A 63 -3.62 -18.22 6.97
N ILE A 64 -3.31 -17.40 7.99
CA ILE A 64 -2.96 -15.99 7.80
C ILE A 64 -1.68 -15.86 6.97
N ARG A 65 -0.63 -16.57 7.33
CA ARG A 65 0.63 -16.57 6.56
C ARG A 65 0.43 -16.98 5.11
N ARG A 66 -0.29 -18.08 4.89
CA ARG A 66 -0.57 -18.55 3.53
C ARG A 66 -1.40 -17.54 2.75
N MET A 67 -2.39 -16.90 3.40
CA MET A 67 -3.20 -15.84 2.79
C MET A 67 -2.34 -14.63 2.41
N VAL A 68 -1.47 -14.17 3.30
CA VAL A 68 -0.54 -13.05 3.03
C VAL A 68 0.36 -13.36 1.85
N SER A 69 0.97 -14.56 1.82
CA SER A 69 1.79 -15.00 0.68
C SER A 69 1.01 -14.96 -0.63
N LEU A 70 -0.15 -15.60 -0.70
CA LEU A 70 -0.97 -15.65 -1.91
C LEU A 70 -1.42 -14.26 -2.40
N LEU A 71 -1.80 -13.37 -1.46
CA LEU A 71 -2.17 -11.99 -1.79
C LEU A 71 -0.96 -11.18 -2.28
N SER A 72 0.23 -11.45 -1.75
CA SER A 72 1.47 -10.82 -2.20
C SER A 72 1.87 -11.28 -3.59
N ASP A 73 1.63 -12.56 -3.91
CA ASP A 73 1.85 -13.12 -5.24
C ASP A 73 0.80 -12.68 -6.29
N GLY A 74 -0.17 -11.84 -5.87
CA GLY A 74 -1.21 -11.33 -6.76
C GLY A 74 -2.30 -12.35 -7.10
N VAL A 75 -2.41 -13.44 -6.35
CA VAL A 75 -3.45 -14.46 -6.57
C VAL A 75 -4.84 -13.87 -6.35
N LEU A 76 -5.78 -14.20 -7.22
CA LEU A 76 -7.15 -13.68 -7.19
C LEU A 76 -7.89 -14.08 -5.91
N PHE A 77 -8.70 -13.19 -5.36
CA PHE A 77 -9.35 -13.37 -4.05
C PHE A 77 -10.19 -14.64 -3.93
N HIS A 78 -10.88 -15.05 -5.01
CA HIS A 78 -11.66 -16.30 -4.99
C HIS A 78 -10.76 -17.54 -4.91
N GLN A 79 -9.59 -17.50 -5.56
CA GLN A 79 -8.60 -18.59 -5.50
C GLN A 79 -7.94 -18.64 -4.11
N VAL A 80 -7.62 -17.47 -3.52
CA VAL A 80 -7.12 -17.39 -2.14
C VAL A 80 -8.15 -17.95 -1.18
N ALA A 81 -9.42 -17.54 -1.32
CA ALA A 81 -10.53 -18.02 -0.49
C ALA A 81 -10.65 -19.55 -0.52
N HIS A 82 -10.60 -20.12 -1.73
CA HIS A 82 -10.66 -21.56 -1.94
C HIS A 82 -9.46 -22.29 -1.29
N GLN A 83 -8.22 -21.81 -1.52
CA GLN A 83 -7.01 -22.45 -0.98
C GLN A 83 -6.90 -22.39 0.55
N ILE A 84 -7.44 -21.35 1.16
CA ILE A 84 -7.40 -21.14 2.63
C ILE A 84 -8.60 -21.78 3.33
N GLY A 85 -9.68 -22.05 2.59
CA GLY A 85 -10.94 -22.56 3.15
C GLY A 85 -11.73 -21.47 3.89
N VAL A 86 -11.83 -20.26 3.31
CA VAL A 86 -12.56 -19.11 3.88
C VAL A 86 -13.45 -18.44 2.84
N SER A 87 -14.34 -17.54 3.26
CA SER A 87 -15.13 -16.76 2.31
C SER A 87 -14.30 -15.68 1.63
N VAL A 88 -14.70 -15.26 0.43
CA VAL A 88 -14.08 -14.15 -0.30
C VAL A 88 -14.13 -12.85 0.52
N GLN A 89 -15.22 -12.62 1.26
CA GLN A 89 -15.36 -11.49 2.17
C GLN A 89 -14.27 -11.48 3.25
N THR A 90 -13.91 -12.66 3.78
CA THR A 90 -12.80 -12.79 4.73
C THR A 90 -11.48 -12.38 4.09
N VAL A 91 -11.22 -12.80 2.85
CA VAL A 91 -10.01 -12.40 2.10
C VAL A 91 -9.99 -10.89 1.88
N CYS A 92 -11.10 -10.28 1.44
CA CYS A 92 -11.22 -8.84 1.25
C CYS A 92 -10.96 -8.06 2.57
N LEU A 93 -11.50 -8.56 3.69
CA LEU A 93 -11.26 -7.98 5.00
C LEU A 93 -9.78 -8.00 5.37
N TRP A 94 -9.13 -9.14 5.18
CA TRP A 94 -7.71 -9.29 5.46
C TRP A 94 -6.85 -8.43 4.53
N LYS A 95 -7.20 -8.34 3.24
CA LYS A 95 -6.54 -7.42 2.31
C LYS A 95 -6.56 -5.98 2.82
N ARG A 96 -7.71 -5.49 3.28
CA ARG A 96 -7.84 -4.13 3.85
C ARG A 96 -7.00 -3.96 5.13
N LYS A 97 -6.98 -4.96 6.01
CA LYS A 97 -6.14 -4.94 7.21
C LYS A 97 -4.66 -4.86 6.86
N LEU A 98 -4.21 -5.62 5.87
CA LEU A 98 -2.82 -5.59 5.40
C LEU A 98 -2.46 -4.25 4.75
N GLN A 99 -3.33 -3.71 3.92
CA GLN A 99 -3.14 -2.39 3.31
C GLN A 99 -3.04 -1.26 4.35
N ALA A 100 -3.75 -1.38 5.46
CA ALA A 100 -3.66 -0.39 6.54
C ALA A 100 -2.32 -0.44 7.32
N LEU A 101 -1.53 -1.51 7.16
CA LEU A 101 -0.16 -1.58 7.70
C LEU A 101 0.87 -0.93 6.77
N VAL A 102 0.53 -0.77 5.51
CA VAL A 102 1.42 -0.12 4.54
C VAL A 102 1.49 1.37 4.85
N LYS A 103 2.71 1.87 4.95
CA LYS A 103 2.94 3.29 5.21
C LYS A 103 2.41 4.12 4.04
N SER A 104 1.58 5.12 4.33
CA SER A 104 1.12 6.05 3.31
C SER A 104 2.30 6.85 2.74
N GLN A 105 2.30 7.06 1.44
CA GLN A 105 3.32 7.87 0.74
C GLN A 105 3.16 9.38 0.95
N LYS A 106 2.11 9.83 1.63
CA LYS A 106 1.80 11.26 1.81
C LYS A 106 2.96 12.13 2.28
N ASN A 107 3.91 11.55 3.01
CA ASN A 107 5.09 12.25 3.54
C ASN A 107 6.40 11.75 2.88
N SER A 108 6.32 11.04 1.77
CA SER A 108 7.51 10.63 1.03
C SER A 108 8.10 11.84 0.31
N VAL A 109 9.38 12.09 0.49
CA VAL A 109 10.13 13.14 -0.24
C VAL A 109 11.23 12.46 -1.02
N LEU A 110 11.26 12.70 -2.32
CA LEU A 110 12.30 12.26 -3.26
C LEU A 110 13.37 13.31 -3.36
N SER A 111 14.61 12.92 -3.62
CA SER A 111 15.75 13.84 -3.68
C SER A 111 16.82 13.38 -4.67
N GLY A 112 17.72 14.30 -5.02
CA GLY A 112 18.82 14.03 -5.95
C GLY A 112 18.33 14.01 -7.40
N LYS A 113 18.58 12.91 -8.13
CA LYS A 113 18.04 12.74 -9.49
C LYS A 113 16.67 12.08 -9.41
N VAL A 114 15.64 12.79 -9.81
CA VAL A 114 14.22 12.34 -9.75
C VAL A 114 13.70 12.23 -11.19
N TYR A 115 13.09 11.10 -11.51
CA TYR A 115 12.44 10.84 -12.79
C TYR A 115 10.94 10.85 -12.59
N VAL A 116 10.21 11.59 -13.38
CA VAL A 116 8.75 11.75 -13.24
C VAL A 116 8.01 11.51 -14.55
N ASP A 117 6.83 10.93 -14.44
CA ASP A 117 5.94 10.68 -15.57
C ASP A 117 4.48 10.53 -15.09
N HIS A 118 3.54 10.56 -16.02
CA HIS A 118 2.13 10.25 -15.79
C HIS A 118 1.73 8.98 -16.51
N THR A 119 1.14 8.05 -15.79
CA THR A 119 0.49 6.88 -16.39
C THR A 119 -1.00 6.91 -16.18
N TYR A 120 -1.75 6.11 -16.93
CA TYR A 120 -3.21 6.15 -16.94
C TYR A 120 -3.78 4.77 -16.66
N ILE A 121 -4.80 4.74 -15.81
CA ILE A 121 -5.55 3.54 -15.45
C ILE A 121 -7.02 3.71 -15.82
N SER A 122 -7.67 2.62 -16.23
CA SER A 122 -9.08 2.66 -16.57
C SER A 122 -9.97 2.84 -15.35
N VAL A 123 -10.96 3.73 -15.43
CA VAL A 123 -12.01 3.81 -14.39
C VAL A 123 -12.89 2.56 -14.40
N PRO A 124 -13.48 2.21 -13.24
CA PRO A 124 -14.44 1.11 -13.16
C PRO A 124 -15.60 1.28 -14.14
N ALA A 125 -16.11 0.17 -14.67
CA ALA A 125 -17.16 0.19 -15.71
C ALA A 125 -18.40 1.00 -15.32
N LYS A 126 -18.74 1.04 -14.03
CA LYS A 126 -19.87 1.81 -13.50
C LYS A 126 -19.70 3.34 -13.61
N GLU A 127 -18.47 3.82 -13.68
CA GLU A 127 -18.12 5.24 -13.75
C GLU A 127 -17.81 5.71 -15.16
N ARG A 128 -17.82 4.80 -16.14
CA ARG A 128 -17.48 5.13 -17.52
C ARG A 128 -18.55 5.99 -18.16
N SER A 129 -18.12 7.14 -18.71
CA SER A 129 -18.94 7.96 -19.59
C SER A 129 -19.09 7.27 -20.95
N LYS A 130 -20.27 7.39 -21.54
CA LYS A 130 -20.54 6.99 -22.93
C LYS A 130 -20.09 8.06 -23.94
N GLU A 131 -19.78 9.26 -23.48
CA GLU A 131 -19.32 10.34 -24.34
C GLU A 131 -17.93 10.06 -24.88
N LYS A 132 -17.79 10.18 -26.19
CA LYS A 132 -16.48 10.12 -26.86
C LYS A 132 -15.93 11.54 -26.93
N LYS A 133 -14.91 11.83 -26.12
CA LYS A 133 -14.15 13.09 -26.20
C LYS A 133 -12.90 12.90 -27.07
N ARG A 134 -12.45 13.97 -27.71
CA ARG A 134 -11.18 14.00 -28.46
C ARG A 134 -10.03 14.00 -27.44
N GLY A 135 -9.04 13.16 -27.62
CA GLY A 135 -7.91 12.99 -26.70
C GLY A 135 -8.12 11.85 -25.67
N LEU A 136 -7.43 11.91 -24.53
CA LEU A 136 -7.59 10.95 -23.47
C LEU A 136 -8.98 11.10 -22.83
N SER A 137 -9.70 10.00 -22.80
CA SER A 137 -11.08 9.94 -22.31
C SER A 137 -11.14 10.13 -20.79
N ASP A 138 -12.23 10.76 -20.29
CA ASP A 138 -12.57 10.79 -18.85
C ASP A 138 -12.77 9.38 -18.24
N ASN A 139 -12.72 8.34 -19.07
CA ASN A 139 -12.71 6.95 -18.66
C ASN A 139 -11.32 6.46 -18.19
N LEU A 140 -10.35 7.34 -18.18
CA LEU A 140 -9.01 7.13 -17.65
C LEU A 140 -8.80 8.04 -16.44
N ARG A 141 -8.08 7.53 -15.44
CA ARG A 141 -7.55 8.30 -14.33
C ARG A 141 -6.04 8.36 -14.45
N GLN A 142 -5.51 9.53 -14.23
CA GLN A 142 -4.07 9.73 -14.17
C GLN A 142 -3.49 9.19 -12.87
N VAL A 143 -2.29 8.69 -12.95
CA VAL A 143 -1.43 8.36 -11.81
C VAL A 143 -0.10 9.06 -12.05
N ALA A 144 0.23 10.00 -11.18
CA ALA A 144 1.53 10.65 -11.17
C ALA A 144 2.55 9.70 -10.55
N VAL A 145 3.64 9.44 -11.26
CA VAL A 145 4.68 8.48 -10.85
C VAL A 145 6.02 9.19 -10.81
N ALA A 146 6.78 8.95 -9.75
CA ALA A 146 8.16 9.40 -9.66
C ALA A 146 9.05 8.35 -9.01
N ILE A 147 10.32 8.36 -9.35
CA ILE A 147 11.37 7.54 -8.73
C ILE A 147 12.66 8.35 -8.63
N ASP A 148 13.34 8.26 -7.50
CA ASP A 148 14.64 8.87 -7.35
C ASP A 148 15.81 7.87 -7.55
N ASN A 149 17.02 8.40 -7.59
CA ASN A 149 18.22 7.59 -7.77
C ASN A 149 18.57 6.69 -6.57
N SER A 150 17.88 6.82 -5.44
CA SER A 150 17.99 5.89 -4.31
C SER A 150 16.99 4.72 -4.42
N GLY A 151 16.11 4.73 -5.43
CA GLY A 151 15.05 3.74 -5.63
C GLY A 151 13.77 4.03 -4.86
N LYS A 152 13.64 5.21 -4.24
CA LYS A 152 12.41 5.65 -3.58
C LYS A 152 11.38 6.02 -4.62
N ILE A 153 10.15 5.57 -4.43
CA ILE A 153 9.07 5.68 -5.41
C ILE A 153 7.92 6.49 -4.84
N LEU A 154 7.25 7.24 -5.73
CA LEU A 154 5.99 7.91 -5.49
C LEU A 154 4.99 7.49 -6.56
N ALA A 155 3.75 7.18 -6.17
CA ALA A 155 2.64 6.98 -7.09
C ALA A 155 1.37 7.57 -6.49
N VAL A 156 0.88 8.66 -7.05
CA VAL A 156 -0.26 9.43 -6.54
C VAL A 156 -1.39 9.40 -7.55
N LEU A 157 -2.58 9.04 -7.09
CA LEU A 157 -3.80 9.06 -7.89
C LEU A 157 -4.22 10.51 -8.16
N GLY A 158 -4.36 10.85 -9.43
CA GLY A 158 -4.84 12.14 -9.89
C GLY A 158 -6.30 12.12 -10.36
N GLY A 159 -6.66 13.17 -11.10
CA GLY A 159 -7.99 13.37 -11.69
C GLY A 159 -8.33 12.43 -12.84
N LYS A 160 -9.42 12.71 -13.52
CA LYS A 160 -9.86 12.03 -14.75
C LYS A 160 -9.35 12.78 -15.98
N GLY A 161 -9.03 12.05 -17.04
CA GLY A 161 -8.56 12.63 -18.30
C GLY A 161 -7.07 12.94 -18.33
N ASN A 162 -6.66 13.87 -19.15
CA ASN A 162 -5.27 14.30 -19.28
C ASN A 162 -4.75 14.97 -18.01
N ALA A 163 -3.51 14.70 -17.67
CA ALA A 163 -2.81 15.46 -16.64
C ALA A 163 -2.64 16.93 -17.05
N SER A 164 -2.93 17.84 -16.13
CA SER A 164 -2.66 19.27 -16.29
C SER A 164 -1.46 19.68 -15.42
N GLY A 165 -0.90 20.87 -15.68
CA GLY A 165 0.13 21.43 -14.82
C GLY A 165 -0.28 21.55 -13.35
N GLY A 166 -1.55 21.92 -13.10
CA GLY A 166 -2.08 21.98 -11.74
C GLY A 166 -2.19 20.63 -11.06
N ASP A 167 -2.55 19.56 -11.78
CA ASP A 167 -2.55 18.20 -11.25
C ASP A 167 -1.14 17.76 -10.86
N SER A 168 -0.14 18.10 -11.69
CA SER A 168 1.26 17.81 -11.42
C SER A 168 1.78 18.58 -10.20
N GLU A 169 1.41 19.86 -10.06
CA GLU A 169 1.75 20.66 -8.87
C GLU A 169 1.23 19.99 -7.59
N VAL A 170 -0.04 19.59 -7.59
CA VAL A 170 -0.65 18.90 -6.44
C VAL A 170 0.05 17.56 -6.14
N ALA A 171 0.44 16.82 -7.19
CA ALA A 171 1.03 15.49 -7.03
C ALA A 171 2.50 15.52 -6.60
N PHE A 172 3.30 16.50 -7.06
CA PHE A 172 4.75 16.45 -6.94
C PHE A 172 5.35 17.55 -6.05
N ALA A 173 4.75 18.76 -5.97
CA ALA A 173 5.39 19.92 -5.33
C ALA A 173 5.80 19.67 -3.85
N SER A 174 5.01 18.90 -3.10
CA SER A 174 5.34 18.55 -1.70
C SER A 174 6.18 17.28 -1.55
N HIS A 175 6.49 16.61 -2.66
CA HIS A 175 7.13 15.29 -2.67
C HIS A 175 8.52 15.30 -3.31
N VAL A 176 8.94 16.39 -3.93
CA VAL A 176 10.27 16.56 -4.51
C VAL A 176 11.03 17.57 -3.68
N SER A 177 12.22 17.17 -3.22
CA SER A 177 13.09 18.05 -2.43
C SER A 177 13.59 19.23 -3.29
N PRO A 178 13.65 20.45 -2.74
CA PRO A 178 14.33 21.55 -3.41
C PRO A 178 15.75 21.19 -3.85
N ASN A 179 16.23 21.80 -4.93
CA ASN A 179 17.54 21.53 -5.55
C ASN A 179 17.72 20.12 -6.13
N SER A 180 16.64 19.36 -6.32
CA SER A 180 16.68 18.09 -7.07
C SER A 180 16.88 18.35 -8.57
N ILE A 181 17.41 17.36 -9.29
CA ILE A 181 17.43 17.35 -10.75
C ILE A 181 16.25 16.49 -11.20
N VAL A 182 15.22 17.12 -11.75
CA VAL A 182 14.00 16.43 -12.19
C VAL A 182 14.06 16.18 -13.68
N THR A 183 13.98 14.92 -14.07
CA THR A 183 13.98 14.48 -15.48
C THR A 183 12.56 14.02 -15.85
N HIS A 184 12.02 14.59 -16.91
CA HIS A 184 10.70 14.24 -17.45
C HIS A 184 10.67 14.40 -18.98
N ASP A 185 9.61 13.90 -19.60
CA ASP A 185 9.32 14.16 -21.01
C ASP A 185 8.74 15.58 -21.20
N GLU A 186 8.33 15.91 -22.43
CA GLU A 186 7.70 17.20 -22.78
C GLU A 186 6.29 17.39 -22.19
N GLY A 187 5.93 16.65 -21.12
CA GLY A 187 4.62 16.68 -20.48
C GLY A 187 4.31 18.01 -19.77
N HIS A 188 3.07 18.17 -19.35
CA HIS A 188 2.58 19.37 -18.66
C HIS A 188 2.81 19.26 -17.15
N PHE A 189 3.98 19.69 -16.66
CA PHE A 189 4.31 19.66 -15.23
C PHE A 189 4.06 20.98 -14.49
N GLY A 190 3.78 22.08 -15.24
CA GLY A 190 3.46 23.38 -14.66
C GLY A 190 4.60 23.94 -13.82
N ARG A 191 4.27 24.37 -12.59
CA ARG A 191 5.24 24.87 -11.60
C ARG A 191 5.63 23.83 -10.55
N ALA A 192 5.36 22.56 -10.80
CA ALA A 192 5.60 21.49 -9.84
C ALA A 192 7.06 21.42 -9.36
N PHE A 193 7.99 21.91 -10.16
CA PHE A 193 9.44 21.83 -9.92
C PHE A 193 10.13 23.19 -9.89
N SER A 194 9.42 24.27 -9.53
CA SER A 194 9.98 25.64 -9.51
C SER A 194 11.28 25.77 -8.71
N ASP A 195 11.46 24.95 -7.69
CA ASP A 195 12.64 24.96 -6.81
C ASP A 195 13.66 23.86 -7.16
N SER A 196 13.56 23.28 -8.35
CA SER A 196 14.40 22.20 -8.84
C SER A 196 14.99 22.52 -10.20
N THR A 197 16.04 21.79 -10.61
CA THR A 197 16.58 21.89 -11.98
C THR A 197 15.83 20.91 -12.87
N GLU A 198 15.08 21.42 -13.85
CA GLU A 198 14.37 20.56 -14.79
C GLU A 198 15.27 20.12 -15.95
N MET A 199 15.20 18.85 -16.29
CA MET A 199 15.82 18.24 -17.46
C MET A 199 14.72 17.64 -18.33
N VAL A 200 14.36 18.34 -19.39
CA VAL A 200 13.33 17.89 -20.33
C VAL A 200 13.96 16.97 -21.38
N VAL A 201 13.44 15.77 -21.50
CA VAL A 201 13.86 14.77 -22.48
C VAL A 201 12.91 14.80 -23.66
N ASN A 202 13.44 15.02 -24.87
CA ASN A 202 12.61 14.95 -26.06
C ASN A 202 12.14 13.52 -26.32
N SER A 203 10.83 13.30 -26.23
CA SER A 203 10.18 12.00 -26.38
C SER A 203 10.44 11.30 -27.72
N LYS A 204 10.83 12.04 -28.74
CA LYS A 204 11.18 11.53 -30.08
C LYS A 204 12.69 11.23 -30.24
N GLY A 205 13.51 11.51 -29.23
CA GLY A 205 14.95 11.26 -29.25
C GLY A 205 15.27 9.77 -29.10
N LYS A 206 16.32 9.29 -29.77
CA LYS A 206 16.73 7.86 -29.67
C LYS A 206 17.11 7.42 -28.26
N ASP A 207 17.53 8.34 -27.39
CA ASP A 207 17.98 8.06 -26.02
C ASP A 207 16.91 8.33 -24.96
N SER A 208 15.70 8.79 -25.35
CA SER A 208 14.62 9.13 -24.42
C SER A 208 14.21 7.96 -23.53
N HIS A 209 14.04 6.78 -24.14
CA HIS A 209 13.68 5.56 -23.40
C HIS A 209 14.76 5.12 -22.39
N ALA A 210 16.04 5.33 -22.72
CA ALA A 210 17.13 5.00 -21.81
C ALA A 210 17.13 5.93 -20.59
N MET A 211 16.85 7.21 -20.78
CA MET A 211 16.86 8.22 -19.72
C MET A 211 15.63 8.10 -18.79
N LEU A 212 14.45 7.74 -19.32
CA LEU A 212 13.22 7.60 -18.56
C LEU A 212 12.94 6.16 -18.08
N ASN A 213 13.79 5.20 -18.44
CA ASN A 213 13.64 3.78 -18.09
C ASN A 213 13.29 3.52 -16.59
N PRO A 214 13.87 4.24 -15.60
CA PRO A 214 13.50 4.01 -14.21
C PRO A 214 12.02 4.27 -13.93
N VAL A 215 11.46 5.40 -14.39
CA VAL A 215 10.05 5.74 -14.17
C VAL A 215 9.12 4.89 -15.04
N ASP A 216 9.51 4.54 -16.27
CA ASP A 216 8.77 3.66 -17.17
C ASP A 216 8.50 2.28 -16.53
N ARG A 217 9.48 1.74 -15.80
CA ARG A 217 9.32 0.48 -15.06
C ARG A 217 8.18 0.59 -14.03
N VAL A 218 8.13 1.68 -13.28
CA VAL A 218 7.09 1.90 -12.28
C VAL A 218 5.73 2.10 -12.94
N CYS A 219 5.67 2.89 -14.04
CA CYS A 219 4.46 3.06 -14.85
C CYS A 219 3.91 1.70 -15.34
N ASN A 220 4.79 0.83 -15.84
CA ASN A 220 4.42 -0.52 -16.25
C ASN A 220 3.89 -1.38 -15.10
N LEU A 221 4.47 -1.27 -13.89
CA LEU A 221 3.97 -1.97 -12.71
C LEU A 221 2.56 -1.49 -12.33
N VAL A 222 2.32 -0.18 -12.35
CA VAL A 222 1.00 0.41 -12.12
C VAL A 222 -0.02 -0.12 -13.13
N GLN A 223 0.31 -0.06 -14.41
CA GLN A 223 -0.59 -0.55 -15.46
C GLN A 223 -0.91 -2.04 -15.33
N ARG A 224 0.09 -2.89 -15.03
CA ARG A 224 -0.11 -4.34 -14.80
C ARG A 224 -1.02 -4.59 -13.62
N LEU A 225 -0.82 -3.89 -12.50
CA LEU A 225 -1.67 -4.01 -11.32
C LEU A 225 -3.15 -3.77 -11.67
N PHE A 226 -3.44 -2.69 -12.39
CA PHE A 226 -4.82 -2.31 -12.72
C PHE A 226 -5.41 -3.07 -13.91
N LYS A 227 -4.61 -3.72 -14.75
CA LYS A 227 -5.10 -4.69 -15.74
C LYS A 227 -5.67 -5.95 -15.07
N VAL A 228 -5.06 -6.40 -13.97
CA VAL A 228 -5.51 -7.58 -13.22
C VAL A 228 -6.68 -7.23 -12.29
N HIS A 229 -6.65 -6.06 -11.68
CA HIS A 229 -7.62 -5.62 -10.68
C HIS A 229 -8.62 -4.60 -11.23
N LEU A 230 -9.37 -4.96 -12.26
CA LEU A 230 -10.33 -4.08 -12.96
C LEU A 230 -11.53 -3.58 -12.12
N ARG A 231 -11.75 -4.12 -10.93
CA ARG A 231 -12.91 -3.84 -10.07
C ARG A 231 -12.55 -3.19 -8.74
N ILE A 232 -11.42 -2.51 -8.67
CA ILE A 232 -11.07 -1.76 -7.46
C ILE A 232 -12.00 -0.55 -7.35
N HIS A 233 -12.62 -0.39 -6.18
CA HIS A 233 -13.42 0.80 -5.90
C HIS A 233 -12.53 2.05 -5.89
N PRO A 234 -12.95 3.20 -6.48
CA PRO A 234 -12.11 4.38 -6.64
C PRO A 234 -11.42 4.86 -5.37
N GLU A 235 -12.11 4.85 -4.25
CA GLU A 235 -11.58 5.23 -2.93
C GLU A 235 -10.44 4.34 -2.43
N ASN A 236 -10.28 3.16 -2.99
CA ASN A 236 -9.23 2.23 -2.60
C ASN A 236 -8.04 2.22 -3.56
N ILE A 237 -8.11 2.92 -4.70
CA ILE A 237 -7.04 2.91 -5.72
C ILE A 237 -5.72 3.35 -5.09
N GLN A 238 -5.71 4.45 -4.32
CA GLN A 238 -4.48 4.94 -3.67
C GLN A 238 -3.86 3.89 -2.72
N LYS A 239 -4.67 3.13 -1.99
CA LYS A 239 -4.16 2.07 -1.10
C LYS A 239 -3.47 0.94 -1.87
N TYR A 240 -3.93 0.64 -3.09
CA TYR A 240 -3.27 -0.31 -3.97
C TYR A 240 -1.97 0.25 -4.56
N LEU A 241 -1.92 1.55 -4.85
CA LEU A 241 -0.70 2.23 -5.27
C LEU A 241 0.32 2.25 -4.11
N ASP A 242 -0.09 2.61 -2.90
CA ASP A 242 0.77 2.60 -1.71
C ASP A 242 1.36 1.20 -1.46
N GLU A 243 0.55 0.16 -1.61
CA GLU A 243 1.01 -1.23 -1.50
C GLU A 243 1.98 -1.62 -2.63
N LEU A 244 1.71 -1.18 -3.87
CA LEU A 244 2.59 -1.42 -5.00
C LEU A 244 3.97 -0.80 -4.78
N VAL A 245 3.98 0.46 -4.35
CA VAL A 245 5.22 1.20 -4.07
C VAL A 245 5.98 0.53 -2.94
N TYR A 246 5.31 0.22 -1.83
CA TYR A 246 5.93 -0.49 -0.71
C TYR A 246 6.59 -1.80 -1.15
N LYS A 247 5.92 -2.58 -2.01
CA LYS A 247 6.49 -3.80 -2.58
C LYS A 247 7.68 -3.51 -3.49
N ALA A 248 7.57 -2.51 -4.36
CA ALA A 248 8.61 -2.18 -5.33
C ALA A 248 9.88 -1.63 -4.66
N GLU A 249 9.76 -0.84 -3.60
CA GLU A 249 10.89 -0.32 -2.82
C GLU A 249 11.63 -1.42 -2.03
N ILE A 250 10.89 -2.47 -1.62
CA ILE A 250 11.45 -3.59 -0.86
C ILE A 250 11.99 -4.68 -1.80
N TYR A 251 11.60 -4.67 -3.07
CA TYR A 251 11.86 -5.75 -4.01
C TYR A 251 13.27 -5.68 -4.60
N ASP A 252 14.27 -5.91 -3.75
CA ASP A 252 15.55 -6.50 -4.12
C ASP A 252 15.47 -8.01 -3.79
N ASP A 253 16.09 -8.91 -4.55
CA ASP A 253 15.88 -10.38 -4.46
C ASP A 253 16.05 -10.99 -3.05
N LYS A 254 16.70 -10.27 -2.14
CA LYS A 254 16.81 -10.58 -0.72
C LYS A 254 15.53 -10.21 0.06
N ALA A 255 14.71 -9.35 -0.47
CA ALA A 255 13.67 -8.61 0.22
C ALA A 255 12.29 -9.27 0.20
N TYR A 256 12.01 -10.29 -0.62
CA TYR A 256 10.72 -10.98 -0.55
C TYR A 256 10.58 -11.75 0.78
N SER A 257 11.66 -12.34 1.27
CA SER A 257 11.68 -12.95 2.60
C SER A 257 11.60 -11.90 3.71
N ASP A 258 12.21 -10.74 3.50
CA ASP A 258 12.18 -9.61 4.43
C ASP A 258 10.83 -8.90 4.39
N TYR A 259 10.15 -8.79 3.24
CA TYR A 259 8.78 -8.32 3.12
C TYR A 259 7.81 -9.18 3.94
N LEU A 260 7.88 -10.49 3.82
CA LEU A 260 7.07 -11.40 4.65
C LEU A 260 7.44 -11.29 6.13
N ARG A 261 8.71 -11.04 6.45
CA ARG A 261 9.19 -10.81 7.81
C ARG A 261 8.74 -9.46 8.36
N HIS A 262 8.78 -8.39 7.55
CA HIS A 262 8.25 -7.07 7.92
C HIS A 262 6.74 -7.09 8.12
N ILE A 263 5.99 -7.77 7.27
CA ILE A 263 4.55 -7.97 7.49
C ILE A 263 4.32 -8.80 8.76
N ASP A 264 5.07 -9.85 8.99
CA ASP A 264 4.98 -10.63 10.24
C ASP A 264 5.23 -9.74 11.47
N ILE A 265 6.26 -8.92 11.47
CA ILE A 265 6.57 -7.98 12.55
C ILE A 265 5.47 -6.92 12.68
N SER A 266 5.01 -6.33 11.57
CA SER A 266 3.94 -5.33 11.57
C SER A 266 2.60 -5.90 12.04
N ILE A 267 2.30 -7.15 11.68
CA ILE A 267 1.11 -7.87 12.14
C ILE A 267 1.10 -7.99 13.67
N PHE A 268 2.26 -8.19 14.28
CA PHE A 268 2.37 -8.39 15.72
C PHE A 268 2.65 -7.10 16.51
N SER A 269 3.27 -6.10 15.87
CA SER A 269 3.67 -4.84 16.51
C SER A 269 2.77 -3.65 16.17
N SER A 270 1.79 -3.83 15.26
CA SER A 270 0.88 -2.73 14.92
C SER A 270 0.02 -2.36 16.15
N GLY A 271 0.25 -1.19 16.71
CA GLY A 271 -0.63 -0.58 17.71
C GLY A 271 -1.99 -0.15 17.13
N ILE A 272 -2.28 -0.50 15.89
CA ILE A 272 -3.51 -0.15 15.19
C ILE A 272 -4.62 -1.10 15.63
N SER A 273 -5.52 -0.60 16.47
CA SER A 273 -6.72 -1.33 16.89
C SER A 273 -7.78 -1.25 15.79
N PHE A 274 -8.07 -2.37 15.16
CA PHE A 274 -9.19 -2.49 14.23
C PHE A 274 -10.44 -2.91 14.98
N ARG A 275 -11.40 -2.02 15.14
CA ARG A 275 -12.76 -2.39 15.55
C ARG A 275 -13.57 -2.78 14.31
N ARG A 276 -14.47 -3.73 14.44
CA ARG A 276 -15.37 -4.18 13.35
C ARG A 276 -16.16 -3.01 12.76
N ARG A 277 -16.44 -1.96 13.53
CA ARG A 277 -17.13 -0.72 13.12
C ARG A 277 -16.28 0.14 12.18
N ASP A 278 -14.95 0.15 12.36
CA ASP A 278 -14.03 0.97 11.55
C ASP A 278 -13.93 0.45 10.10
N ILE A 279 -14.33 -0.81 9.89
CA ILE A 279 -14.31 -1.48 8.58
C ILE A 279 -15.67 -1.31 7.87
N HIS A 280 -16.78 -1.21 8.62
CA HIS A 280 -18.13 -1.01 8.05
C HIS A 280 -18.43 0.46 7.74
N GLY A 281 -17.86 1.41 8.47
CA GLY A 281 -18.00 2.85 8.17
C GLY A 281 -17.42 3.29 6.82
N MET A 282 -16.57 2.45 6.19
CA MET A 282 -16.05 2.68 4.84
C MET A 282 -16.96 2.17 3.73
N GLN A 283 -18.14 1.66 4.04
CA GLN A 283 -19.11 1.16 3.05
C GLN A 283 -20.30 2.13 2.79
N GLN A 284 -20.38 3.26 3.51
CA GLN A 284 -21.54 4.16 3.47
C GLN A 284 -21.23 5.60 3.03
N HIS A 285 -20.07 5.85 2.40
CA HIS A 285 -19.81 7.16 1.78
C HIS A 285 -19.26 6.99 0.37
#